data_a8760ea3cc85731d4d6de9fa1267b4ec
#
_entry.id   a8760ea3cc85731d4d6de9fa1267b4ec
#
_cell.length_a   1.000
_cell.length_b   1.000
_cell.length_c   1.000
_cell.angle_alpha   90.00
_cell.angle_beta   90.00
_cell.angle_gamma   90.00
#
_symmetry.space_group_name_H-M   'P 1'
#
loop_
_entity.id
_entity.type
_entity.pdbx_description
1 polymer ?
#
loop_
_entity_poly.entity_id
_entity_poly.type
_entity_poly.pdbx_seq_one_letter_code
_entity_poly.pdbx_strand_id
1 'polypeptide(L)'
;MLAVLIGIVAFNAFGWFWPAEIMEVNLTDGSRVFGPAVQTEALPSGTGERTRFKVGSRDIDGRDFRWIDNDQIERLQTPSDLIRVERSGYGDVFGRLTEVIDSSGRPVDPSDALAFRTVLHRGEELRTQRLSLLDQREVLRRPLTRIEDQLDLKERSVGARSPETLKVIEDLENRLQKTEDRLRPTFNAVDHSISDIDAELQNGCLVVDTGRGLVTVDLASVIRVGFPNALSVPGKIWETLWRGVDFLVEEPREANTEGGIFPALFGTVLLVLLMTLAVVPLGVVTAIYMTEYARKGWLLTLATQAVQNLAGVPSIVFGMFGLGFFIYGVGGSFDRWIFADRLPTPTLGTGGILWASLTLALLTLPVVVVASREGLLAVPRD
;
A
#
# COMPACT_ATOMS: atom_id res chain seq x y z
N MET A 1 25.36 19.51 -2.68
CA MET A 1 23.92 19.81 -2.75
C MET A 1 23.06 18.56 -2.57
N LEU A 2 23.23 17.50 -3.36
CA LEU A 2 22.45 16.24 -3.23
C LEU A 2 22.56 15.60 -1.83
N ALA A 3 23.79 15.49 -1.28
CA ALA A 3 24.00 14.91 0.05
C ALA A 3 23.32 15.70 1.17
N VAL A 4 23.25 17.05 1.06
CA VAL A 4 22.54 17.90 2.02
C VAL A 4 21.04 17.68 1.93
N LEU A 5 20.49 17.57 0.72
CA LEU A 5 19.07 17.27 0.51
C LEU A 5 18.69 15.90 1.09
N ILE A 6 19.48 14.87 0.79
CA ILE A 6 19.30 13.52 1.35
C ILE A 6 19.40 13.56 2.87
N GLY A 7 20.36 14.31 3.43
CA GLY A 7 20.50 14.48 4.88
C GLY A 7 19.28 15.13 5.53
N ILE A 8 18.72 16.17 4.91
CA ILE A 8 17.50 16.82 5.41
C ILE A 8 16.30 15.86 5.36
N VAL A 9 16.14 15.14 4.25
CA VAL A 9 15.05 14.15 4.10
C VAL A 9 15.21 13.03 5.13
N ALA A 10 16.40 12.48 5.30
CA ALA A 10 16.69 11.44 6.28
C ALA A 10 16.44 11.92 7.73
N PHE A 11 16.84 13.14 8.05
CA PHE A 11 16.60 13.72 9.38
C PHE A 11 15.11 13.92 9.67
N ASN A 12 14.35 14.44 8.72
CA ASN A 12 12.91 14.61 8.85
C ASN A 12 12.19 13.25 8.94
N ALA A 13 12.60 12.26 8.11
CA ALA A 13 12.06 10.91 8.16
C ALA A 13 12.34 10.23 9.50
N PHE A 14 13.56 10.39 10.05
CA PHE A 14 13.91 9.86 11.37
C PHE A 14 13.01 10.45 12.47
N GLY A 15 12.74 11.76 12.42
CA GLY A 15 11.81 12.43 13.34
C GLY A 15 10.37 11.90 13.23
N TRP A 16 9.94 11.53 12.03
CA TRP A 16 8.60 10.98 11.80
C TRP A 16 8.41 9.60 12.45
N PHE A 17 9.41 8.73 12.37
CA PHE A 17 9.37 7.39 12.96
C PHE A 17 9.72 7.34 14.45
N TRP A 18 10.15 8.48 15.04
CA TRP A 18 10.49 8.55 16.44
C TRP A 18 9.29 8.24 17.33
N PRO A 19 9.38 7.29 18.29
CA PRO A 19 8.28 6.98 19.18
C PRO A 19 7.92 8.19 20.04
N ALA A 20 6.81 8.85 19.70
CA ALA A 20 6.32 10.00 20.43
C ALA A 20 5.86 9.57 21.84
N GLU A 21 6.17 10.38 22.85
CA GLU A 21 5.73 10.15 24.22
C GLU A 21 4.23 10.34 24.34
N ILE A 22 3.58 9.39 25.03
CA ILE A 22 2.15 9.47 25.32
C ILE A 22 2.00 10.29 26.61
N MET A 23 1.20 11.33 26.54
CA MET A 23 0.90 12.20 27.66
C MET A 23 -0.43 11.82 28.30
N GLU A 24 -0.47 11.83 29.62
CA GLU A 24 -1.70 11.85 30.41
C GLU A 24 -2.02 13.30 30.72
N VAL A 25 -3.13 13.79 30.17
CA VAL A 25 -3.61 15.16 30.31
C VAL A 25 -4.83 15.15 31.23
N ASN A 26 -4.70 15.65 32.45
CA ASN A 26 -5.82 15.86 33.34
C ASN A 26 -6.38 17.26 33.12
N LEU A 27 -7.68 17.35 32.86
CA LEU A 27 -8.37 18.60 32.58
C LEU A 27 -9.07 19.13 33.83
N THR A 28 -9.29 20.42 33.87
CA THR A 28 -9.98 21.13 34.96
C THR A 28 -11.43 20.68 35.18
N ASP A 29 -12.04 20.05 34.16
CA ASP A 29 -13.38 19.44 34.25
C ASP A 29 -13.34 18.02 34.86
N GLY A 30 -12.18 17.52 35.28
CA GLY A 30 -11.97 16.19 35.82
C GLY A 30 -11.85 15.08 34.78
N SER A 31 -11.96 15.40 33.48
CA SER A 31 -11.74 14.41 32.42
C SER A 31 -10.24 14.17 32.16
N ARG A 32 -9.91 12.95 31.69
CA ARG A 32 -8.55 12.56 31.32
C ARG A 32 -8.47 12.30 29.82
N VAL A 33 -7.32 12.63 29.25
CA VAL A 33 -7.02 12.37 27.83
C VAL A 33 -5.63 11.78 27.73
N PHE A 34 -5.50 10.70 26.95
CA PHE A 34 -4.22 10.07 26.65
C PHE A 34 -3.88 10.24 25.18
N GLY A 35 -2.63 10.59 24.90
CA GLY A 35 -2.15 10.71 23.52
C GLY A 35 -0.90 11.56 23.40
N PRO A 36 -0.15 11.44 22.31
CA PRO A 36 0.98 12.32 22.02
C PRO A 36 0.52 13.71 21.63
N ALA A 37 1.28 14.73 22.05
CA ALA A 37 1.13 16.09 21.56
C ALA A 37 1.66 16.17 20.12
N VAL A 38 0.86 16.73 19.22
CA VAL A 38 1.20 16.81 17.78
C VAL A 38 1.59 18.22 17.37
N GLN A 39 0.89 19.21 17.92
CA GLN A 39 1.07 20.61 17.53
C GLN A 39 0.61 21.53 18.65
N THR A 40 1.33 22.61 18.87
CA THR A 40 0.90 23.71 19.73
C THR A 40 0.81 24.99 18.90
N GLU A 41 -0.24 25.76 19.09
CA GLU A 41 -0.46 27.03 18.40
C GLU A 41 -1.08 28.07 19.32
N ALA A 42 -0.91 29.36 18.99
CA ALA A 42 -1.57 30.42 19.70
C ALA A 42 -3.09 30.38 19.49
N LEU A 43 -3.85 30.73 20.54
CA LEU A 43 -5.30 30.82 20.43
C LEU A 43 -5.71 31.89 19.43
N PRO A 44 -6.80 31.69 18.66
CA PRO A 44 -7.33 32.70 17.75
C PRO A 44 -7.67 34.04 18.42
N SER A 45 -7.91 34.01 19.73
CA SER A 45 -8.15 35.23 20.56
C SER A 45 -6.90 36.05 20.82
N GLY A 46 -5.71 35.55 20.49
CA GLY A 46 -4.42 36.22 20.70
C GLY A 46 -3.87 36.15 22.12
N THR A 47 -4.57 35.52 23.07
CA THR A 47 -4.12 35.35 24.44
C THR A 47 -4.17 33.87 24.81
N GLY A 48 -2.99 33.25 25.01
CA GLY A 48 -2.85 31.84 25.37
C GLY A 48 -2.49 30.93 24.18
N GLU A 49 -2.31 29.66 24.49
CA GLU A 49 -1.94 28.60 23.55
C GLU A 49 -2.90 27.43 23.68
N ARG A 50 -3.05 26.66 22.60
CA ARG A 50 -3.74 25.38 22.60
C ARG A 50 -2.86 24.29 22.00
N THR A 51 -2.99 23.10 22.50
CA THR A 51 -2.23 21.95 22.06
C THR A 51 -3.17 20.89 21.46
N ARG A 52 -2.79 20.36 20.30
CA ARG A 52 -3.47 19.28 19.62
C ARG A 52 -2.88 17.96 20.03
N PHE A 53 -3.70 17.12 20.62
CA PHE A 53 -3.35 15.73 21.00
C PHE A 53 -3.96 14.74 20.02
N LYS A 54 -3.21 13.69 19.66
CA LYS A 54 -3.76 12.52 18.95
C LYS A 54 -4.40 11.63 20.03
N VAL A 55 -5.73 11.57 20.07
CA VAL A 55 -6.47 10.94 21.16
C VAL A 55 -6.95 9.53 20.84
N GLY A 56 -6.76 9.07 19.63
CA GLY A 56 -7.13 7.72 19.21
C GLY A 56 -7.98 7.71 17.96
N SER A 57 -8.86 6.75 17.88
CA SER A 57 -9.53 6.32 16.68
C SER A 57 -10.98 6.82 16.59
N ARG A 58 -11.41 7.03 15.36
CA ARG A 58 -12.75 7.56 15.05
C ARG A 58 -13.90 6.67 15.48
N ASP A 59 -13.69 5.36 15.51
CA ASP A 59 -14.71 4.39 15.94
C ASP A 59 -15.03 4.49 17.43
N ILE A 60 -14.07 4.97 18.24
CA ILE A 60 -14.22 5.10 19.70
C ILE A 60 -14.70 6.50 20.07
N ASP A 61 -14.01 7.53 19.57
CA ASP A 61 -14.20 8.92 20.00
C ASP A 61 -14.82 9.82 18.93
N GLY A 62 -15.10 9.31 17.73
CA GLY A 62 -15.53 10.09 16.57
C GLY A 62 -14.46 11.07 16.03
N ARG A 63 -13.28 11.11 16.63
CA ARG A 63 -12.20 12.05 16.32
C ARG A 63 -10.83 11.40 16.52
N ASP A 64 -9.90 11.69 15.63
CA ASP A 64 -8.49 11.29 15.76
C ASP A 64 -7.69 12.26 16.63
N PHE A 65 -8.09 13.53 16.63
CA PHE A 65 -7.38 14.62 17.30
C PHE A 65 -8.32 15.46 18.15
N ARG A 66 -7.80 15.97 19.26
CA ARG A 66 -8.47 16.94 20.13
C ARG A 66 -7.57 18.14 20.39
N TRP A 67 -8.10 19.34 20.13
CA TRP A 67 -7.52 20.57 20.59
C TRP A 67 -7.92 20.83 22.04
N ILE A 68 -6.95 21.17 22.89
CA ILE A 68 -7.15 21.46 24.30
C ILE A 68 -6.43 22.80 24.56
N ASP A 69 -7.15 23.76 25.09
CA ASP A 69 -6.58 25.02 25.51
C ASP A 69 -5.69 24.79 26.73
N ASN A 70 -4.49 25.35 26.74
CA ASN A 70 -3.51 25.03 27.78
C ASN A 70 -3.95 25.50 29.18
N ASP A 71 -4.86 26.47 29.28
CA ASP A 71 -5.48 26.90 30.55
C ASP A 71 -6.48 25.88 31.13
N GLN A 72 -6.99 24.95 30.32
CA GLN A 72 -7.84 23.85 30.75
C GLN A 72 -7.03 22.64 31.28
N ILE A 73 -5.71 22.66 31.09
CA ILE A 73 -4.84 21.57 31.54
C ILE A 73 -4.44 21.81 33.00
N GLU A 74 -4.96 20.98 33.90
CA GLU A 74 -4.60 21.00 35.29
C GLU A 74 -3.23 20.35 35.55
N ARG A 75 -3.01 19.19 34.89
CA ARG A 75 -1.79 18.39 35.08
C ARG A 75 -1.43 17.65 33.78
N LEU A 76 -0.14 17.68 33.44
CA LEU A 76 0.46 16.95 32.33
C LEU A 76 1.52 15.99 32.86
N GLN A 77 1.45 14.69 32.48
CA GLN A 77 2.39 13.65 32.88
C GLN A 77 2.71 12.71 31.73
N THR A 78 3.84 12.01 31.83
CA THR A 78 4.28 10.98 30.89
C THR A 78 4.56 9.66 31.63
N PRO A 79 3.54 8.99 32.18
CA PRO A 79 3.73 7.73 32.91
C PRO A 79 4.30 6.65 32.00
N SER A 80 5.17 5.79 32.54
CA SER A 80 5.83 4.74 31.75
C SER A 80 4.92 3.54 31.41
N ASP A 81 3.77 3.42 32.07
CA ASP A 81 2.78 2.37 31.91
C ASP A 81 1.75 2.62 30.81
N LEU A 82 1.83 3.77 30.13
CA LEU A 82 0.98 4.08 29.00
C LEU A 82 1.40 3.30 27.77
N ILE A 83 0.39 2.78 27.06
CA ILE A 83 0.55 1.96 25.86
C ILE A 83 0.00 2.67 24.62
N ARG A 84 0.60 2.31 23.50
CA ARG A 84 0.06 2.52 22.14
C ARG A 84 -0.31 1.17 21.56
N VAL A 85 -1.56 0.98 21.19
CA VAL A 85 -2.02 -0.19 20.47
C VAL A 85 -2.24 0.22 19.00
N GLU A 86 -1.37 -0.27 18.13
CA GLU A 86 -1.51 -0.11 16.66
C GLU A 86 -2.48 -1.16 16.15
N ARG A 87 -3.49 -0.72 15.37
CA ARG A 87 -4.56 -1.58 14.85
C ARG A 87 -4.53 -1.67 13.32
N SER A 88 -5.15 -2.71 12.78
CA SER A 88 -5.29 -2.89 11.33
C SER A 88 -6.25 -1.89 10.67
N GLY A 89 -7.12 -1.27 11.43
CA GLY A 89 -8.07 -0.26 11.00
C GLY A 89 -8.43 0.71 12.13
N TYR A 90 -8.97 1.87 11.78
CA TYR A 90 -9.43 2.92 12.69
C TYR A 90 -8.37 3.62 13.53
N GLY A 91 -7.08 3.47 13.19
CA GLY A 91 -5.97 4.14 13.87
C GLY A 91 -5.59 3.55 15.24
N ASP A 92 -4.67 4.24 15.92
CA ASP A 92 -4.08 3.79 17.18
C ASP A 92 -5.03 4.02 18.37
N VAL A 93 -4.90 3.19 19.41
CA VAL A 93 -5.51 3.41 20.73
C VAL A 93 -4.41 3.75 21.74
N PHE A 94 -4.63 4.83 22.50
CA PHE A 94 -3.72 5.28 23.57
C PHE A 94 -4.41 5.15 24.92
N GLY A 95 -3.68 4.67 25.91
CA GLY A 95 -4.24 4.55 27.24
C GLY A 95 -3.40 3.68 28.17
N ARG A 96 -4.05 3.20 29.24
CA ARG A 96 -3.46 2.28 30.22
C ARG A 96 -4.09 0.90 30.03
N LEU A 97 -3.24 -0.13 29.93
CA LEU A 97 -3.68 -1.52 29.86
C LEU A 97 -4.31 -1.94 31.19
N THR A 98 -5.57 -2.33 31.17
CA THR A 98 -6.33 -2.71 32.36
C THR A 98 -6.48 -4.22 32.47
N GLU A 99 -6.80 -4.88 31.36
CA GLU A 99 -7.03 -6.32 31.31
C GLU A 99 -6.53 -6.89 29.99
N VAL A 100 -6.06 -8.12 30.01
CA VAL A 100 -5.66 -8.90 28.83
C VAL A 100 -6.39 -10.22 28.88
N ILE A 101 -7.06 -10.58 27.81
CA ILE A 101 -7.73 -11.86 27.63
C ILE A 101 -7.02 -12.61 26.50
N ASP A 102 -6.58 -13.84 26.76
CA ASP A 102 -5.91 -14.66 25.76
C ASP A 102 -6.88 -15.19 24.70
N SER A 103 -6.38 -15.78 23.62
CA SER A 103 -7.19 -16.39 22.56
C SER A 103 -8.08 -17.56 23.02
N SER A 104 -7.88 -18.06 24.24
CA SER A 104 -8.74 -19.07 24.88
C SER A 104 -9.81 -18.45 25.79
N GLY A 105 -9.90 -17.11 25.85
CA GLY A 105 -10.85 -16.40 26.71
C GLY A 105 -10.44 -16.33 28.18
N ARG A 106 -9.18 -16.59 28.53
CA ARG A 106 -8.70 -16.57 29.93
C ARG A 106 -8.04 -15.22 30.24
N PRO A 107 -8.32 -14.64 31.40
CA PRO A 107 -7.66 -13.42 31.82
C PRO A 107 -6.16 -13.68 32.11
N VAL A 108 -5.32 -12.76 31.69
CA VAL A 108 -3.87 -12.77 31.86
C VAL A 108 -3.49 -11.49 32.61
N ASP A 109 -2.62 -11.59 33.60
CA ASP A 109 -2.14 -10.43 34.34
C ASP A 109 -1.31 -9.51 33.39
N PRO A 110 -1.74 -8.26 33.18
CA PRO A 110 -1.00 -7.32 32.35
C PRO A 110 0.40 -7.00 32.85
N SER A 111 0.68 -7.21 34.16
CA SER A 111 1.99 -6.98 34.76
C SER A 111 2.98 -8.11 34.48
N ASP A 112 2.52 -9.29 34.12
CA ASP A 112 3.36 -10.40 33.65
C ASP A 112 3.81 -10.18 32.22
N ALA A 113 4.96 -9.57 32.05
CA ALA A 113 5.51 -9.24 30.72
C ALA A 113 5.73 -10.47 29.83
N LEU A 114 5.98 -11.67 30.42
CA LEU A 114 6.17 -12.88 29.62
C LEU A 114 4.83 -13.41 29.12
N ALA A 115 3.84 -13.51 30.00
CA ALA A 115 2.49 -13.94 29.64
C ALA A 115 1.87 -12.99 28.62
N PHE A 116 1.99 -11.69 28.82
CA PHE A 116 1.51 -10.67 27.87
C PHE A 116 2.15 -10.81 26.47
N ARG A 117 3.48 -10.97 26.40
CA ARG A 117 4.17 -11.21 25.12
C ARG A 117 3.69 -12.48 24.43
N THR A 118 3.42 -13.54 25.22
CA THR A 118 2.90 -14.80 24.66
C THR A 118 1.53 -14.61 24.02
N VAL A 119 0.64 -13.82 24.65
CA VAL A 119 -0.67 -13.49 24.07
C VAL A 119 -0.52 -12.73 22.75
N LEU A 120 0.35 -11.70 22.72
CA LEU A 120 0.58 -10.93 21.48
C LEU A 120 1.18 -11.80 20.37
N HIS A 121 2.17 -12.63 20.70
CA HIS A 121 2.80 -13.53 19.73
C HIS A 121 1.80 -14.55 19.18
N ARG A 122 0.95 -15.12 20.06
CA ARG A 122 -0.13 -16.02 19.61
C ARG A 122 -1.11 -15.31 18.68
N GLY A 123 -1.48 -14.08 18.97
CA GLY A 123 -2.32 -13.26 18.09
C GLY A 123 -1.68 -13.03 16.71
N GLU A 124 -0.38 -12.77 16.66
CA GLU A 124 0.38 -12.62 15.42
C GLU A 124 0.45 -13.91 14.60
N GLU A 125 0.74 -15.05 15.27
CA GLU A 125 0.72 -16.37 14.63
C GLU A 125 -0.64 -16.68 14.00
N LEU A 126 -1.72 -16.46 14.74
CA LEU A 126 -3.08 -16.72 14.27
C LEU A 126 -3.42 -15.83 13.05
N ARG A 127 -3.07 -14.55 13.07
CA ARG A 127 -3.25 -13.65 11.91
C ARG A 127 -2.45 -14.13 10.69
N THR A 128 -1.20 -14.54 10.88
CA THR A 128 -0.35 -15.05 9.80
C THR A 128 -0.93 -16.35 9.21
N GLN A 129 -1.40 -17.27 10.05
CA GLN A 129 -2.08 -18.49 9.61
C GLN A 129 -3.35 -18.17 8.84
N ARG A 130 -4.16 -17.23 9.33
CA ARG A 130 -5.37 -16.76 8.66
C ARG A 130 -5.08 -16.22 7.25
N LEU A 131 -4.06 -15.38 7.10
CA LEU A 131 -3.66 -14.83 5.79
C LEU A 131 -3.21 -15.94 4.83
N SER A 132 -2.45 -16.92 5.33
CA SER A 132 -2.04 -18.09 4.54
C SER A 132 -3.24 -18.92 4.06
N LEU A 133 -4.25 -19.11 4.90
CA LEU A 133 -5.46 -19.85 4.53
C LEU A 133 -6.32 -19.05 3.53
N LEU A 134 -6.38 -17.73 3.66
CA LEU A 134 -7.06 -16.87 2.68
C LEU A 134 -6.38 -16.94 1.29
N ASP A 135 -5.05 -16.97 1.24
CA ASP A 135 -4.31 -17.17 0.00
C ASP A 135 -4.56 -18.56 -0.60
N GLN A 136 -4.55 -19.62 0.23
CA GLN A 136 -4.92 -20.95 -0.22
C GLN A 136 -6.34 -21.01 -0.80
N ARG A 137 -7.30 -20.36 -0.16
CA ARG A 137 -8.68 -20.25 -0.63
C ARG A 137 -8.75 -19.56 -2.00
N GLU A 138 -8.00 -18.49 -2.18
CA GLU A 138 -7.91 -17.79 -3.47
C GLU A 138 -7.30 -18.67 -4.57
N VAL A 139 -6.22 -19.39 -4.26
CA VAL A 139 -5.60 -20.34 -5.19
C VAL A 139 -6.57 -21.45 -5.60
N LEU A 140 -7.34 -21.98 -4.64
CA LEU A 140 -8.37 -23.00 -4.92
C LEU A 140 -9.51 -22.45 -5.80
N ARG A 141 -9.83 -21.17 -5.72
CA ARG A 141 -10.88 -20.53 -6.51
C ARG A 141 -10.48 -20.30 -7.97
N ARG A 142 -9.20 -20.07 -8.27
CA ARG A 142 -8.71 -19.75 -9.62
C ARG A 142 -9.21 -20.68 -10.74
N PRO A 143 -9.25 -22.03 -10.58
CA PRO A 143 -9.76 -22.90 -11.62
C PRO A 143 -11.26 -22.72 -11.87
N LEU A 144 -12.05 -22.41 -10.83
CA LEU A 144 -13.48 -22.12 -10.97
C LEU A 144 -13.68 -20.82 -11.73
N THR A 145 -13.03 -19.73 -11.31
CA THR A 145 -13.11 -18.43 -11.98
C THR A 145 -12.75 -18.50 -13.45
N ARG A 146 -11.73 -19.31 -13.82
CA ARG A 146 -11.39 -19.52 -15.24
C ARG A 146 -12.51 -20.18 -16.07
N ILE A 147 -13.25 -21.12 -15.48
CA ILE A 147 -14.35 -21.79 -16.19
C ILE A 147 -15.55 -20.82 -16.23
N GLU A 148 -15.83 -20.12 -15.15
CA GLU A 148 -16.87 -19.06 -15.08
C GLU A 148 -16.63 -17.99 -16.14
N ASP A 149 -15.40 -17.48 -16.26
CA ASP A 149 -15.02 -16.49 -17.30
C ASP A 149 -15.25 -17.04 -18.71
N GLN A 150 -14.89 -18.31 -18.98
CA GLN A 150 -15.10 -18.95 -20.28
C GLN A 150 -16.60 -19.09 -20.59
N LEU A 151 -17.39 -19.45 -19.59
CA LEU A 151 -18.85 -19.58 -19.68
C LEU A 151 -19.48 -18.23 -20.02
N ASP A 152 -19.17 -17.18 -19.24
CA ASP A 152 -19.67 -15.83 -19.45
C ASP A 152 -19.31 -15.27 -20.84
N LEU A 153 -18.09 -15.55 -21.31
CA LEU A 153 -17.65 -15.19 -22.65
C LEU A 153 -18.47 -15.87 -23.76
N LYS A 154 -18.79 -17.16 -23.57
CA LYS A 154 -19.58 -17.91 -24.55
C LYS A 154 -21.04 -17.50 -24.55
N GLU A 155 -21.62 -17.25 -23.39
CA GLU A 155 -22.99 -16.74 -23.25
C GLU A 155 -23.16 -15.36 -23.91
N ARG A 156 -22.18 -14.48 -23.78
CA ARG A 156 -22.19 -13.13 -24.40
C ARG A 156 -21.83 -13.12 -25.89
N SER A 157 -21.33 -14.21 -26.44
CA SER A 157 -20.91 -14.25 -27.85
C SER A 157 -22.10 -14.11 -28.82
N VAL A 158 -21.86 -13.50 -29.99
CA VAL A 158 -22.88 -13.23 -31.04
C VAL A 158 -23.55 -14.53 -31.51
N GLY A 159 -22.92 -15.69 -31.31
CA GLY A 159 -23.43 -17.01 -31.66
C GLY A 159 -24.02 -17.83 -30.51
N ALA A 160 -24.33 -17.22 -29.37
CA ALA A 160 -24.75 -17.93 -28.15
C ALA A 160 -25.93 -18.90 -28.32
N ARG A 161 -26.77 -18.69 -29.32
CA ARG A 161 -27.93 -19.56 -29.64
C ARG A 161 -27.67 -20.60 -30.73
N SER A 162 -26.44 -20.72 -31.26
CA SER A 162 -26.14 -21.77 -32.23
C SER A 162 -26.08 -23.13 -31.51
N PRO A 163 -26.48 -24.23 -32.17
CA PRO A 163 -26.44 -25.57 -31.56
C PRO A 163 -25.05 -26.01 -31.11
N GLU A 164 -23.97 -25.51 -31.75
CA GLU A 164 -22.59 -25.78 -31.38
C GLU A 164 -22.20 -25.01 -30.12
N THR A 165 -22.58 -23.75 -30.03
CA THR A 165 -22.27 -22.93 -28.84
C THR A 165 -23.02 -23.42 -27.60
N LEU A 166 -24.28 -23.87 -27.74
CA LEU A 166 -25.05 -24.45 -26.65
C LEU A 166 -24.39 -25.72 -26.09
N LYS A 167 -23.84 -26.59 -26.95
CA LYS A 167 -23.09 -27.76 -26.48
C LYS A 167 -21.80 -27.39 -25.72
N VAL A 168 -21.11 -26.33 -26.13
CA VAL A 168 -19.92 -25.84 -25.44
C VAL A 168 -20.28 -25.25 -24.07
N ILE A 169 -21.39 -24.52 -23.98
CA ILE A 169 -21.90 -23.98 -22.73
C ILE A 169 -22.23 -25.14 -21.78
N GLU A 170 -23.00 -26.13 -22.23
CA GLU A 170 -23.35 -27.33 -21.45
C GLU A 170 -22.10 -28.10 -20.96
N ASP A 171 -21.06 -28.23 -21.80
CA ASP A 171 -19.78 -28.85 -21.37
C ASP A 171 -19.07 -28.01 -20.31
N LEU A 172 -19.03 -26.68 -20.46
CA LEU A 172 -18.43 -25.79 -19.47
C LEU A 172 -19.17 -25.82 -18.13
N GLU A 173 -20.51 -25.81 -18.15
CA GLU A 173 -21.36 -25.95 -16.95
C GLU A 173 -21.07 -27.28 -16.24
N ASN A 174 -21.02 -28.39 -16.99
CA ASN A 174 -20.71 -29.71 -16.45
C ASN A 174 -19.28 -29.76 -15.86
N ARG A 175 -18.32 -29.09 -16.48
CA ARG A 175 -16.95 -28.99 -15.96
C ARG A 175 -16.89 -28.12 -14.72
N LEU A 176 -17.63 -27.02 -14.66
CA LEU A 176 -17.76 -26.17 -13.50
C LEU A 176 -18.30 -26.98 -12.32
N GLN A 177 -19.45 -27.64 -12.51
CA GLN A 177 -20.06 -28.48 -11.49
C GLN A 177 -19.12 -29.57 -10.96
N LYS A 178 -18.47 -30.31 -11.85
CA LYS A 178 -17.49 -31.34 -11.46
C LYS A 178 -16.29 -30.76 -10.72
N THR A 179 -15.84 -29.56 -11.07
CA THR A 179 -14.72 -28.89 -10.41
C THR A 179 -15.12 -28.39 -9.04
N GLU A 180 -16.33 -27.82 -8.91
CA GLU A 180 -16.92 -27.42 -7.62
C GLU A 180 -17.04 -28.63 -6.70
N ASP A 181 -17.68 -29.71 -7.15
CA ASP A 181 -17.89 -30.90 -6.32
C ASP A 181 -16.57 -31.51 -5.84
N ARG A 182 -15.54 -31.49 -6.69
CA ARG A 182 -14.20 -31.95 -6.34
C ARG A 182 -13.50 -31.05 -5.31
N LEU A 183 -13.66 -29.74 -5.41
CA LEU A 183 -12.98 -28.77 -4.56
C LEU A 183 -13.76 -28.45 -3.28
N ARG A 184 -15.07 -28.68 -3.27
CA ARG A 184 -15.97 -28.42 -2.14
C ARG A 184 -15.45 -28.91 -0.78
N PRO A 185 -14.98 -30.18 -0.63
CA PRO A 185 -14.46 -30.65 0.66
C PRO A 185 -13.22 -29.86 1.11
N THR A 186 -12.35 -29.48 0.18
CA THR A 186 -11.16 -28.69 0.50
C THR A 186 -11.54 -27.24 0.86
N PHE A 187 -12.49 -26.64 0.15
CA PHE A 187 -13.02 -25.33 0.51
C PHE A 187 -13.64 -25.31 1.91
N ASN A 188 -14.49 -26.32 2.20
CA ASN A 188 -15.12 -26.43 3.51
C ASN A 188 -14.08 -26.59 4.62
N ALA A 189 -13.01 -27.36 4.41
CA ALA A 189 -11.96 -27.53 5.39
C ALA A 189 -11.17 -26.21 5.62
N VAL A 190 -10.84 -25.48 4.56
CA VAL A 190 -10.19 -24.17 4.66
C VAL A 190 -11.07 -23.14 5.33
N ASP A 191 -12.35 -23.05 4.95
CA ASP A 191 -13.31 -22.12 5.53
C ASP A 191 -13.57 -22.44 7.02
N HIS A 192 -13.61 -23.72 7.40
CA HIS A 192 -13.72 -24.13 8.81
C HIS A 192 -12.47 -23.68 9.59
N SER A 193 -11.28 -23.92 9.06
CA SER A 193 -10.02 -23.51 9.70
C SER A 193 -9.94 -21.98 9.86
N ILE A 194 -10.42 -21.20 8.86
CA ILE A 194 -10.51 -19.74 8.96
C ILE A 194 -11.49 -19.36 10.07
N SER A 195 -12.66 -19.99 10.13
CA SER A 195 -13.66 -19.72 11.16
C SER A 195 -13.17 -20.02 12.57
N ASP A 196 -12.43 -21.12 12.75
CA ASP A 196 -11.82 -21.47 14.03
C ASP A 196 -10.79 -20.42 14.48
N ILE A 197 -9.93 -19.98 13.57
CA ILE A 197 -8.94 -18.92 13.85
C ILE A 197 -9.64 -17.59 14.15
N ASP A 198 -10.70 -17.25 13.41
CA ASP A 198 -11.46 -16.02 13.64
C ASP A 198 -12.12 -16.05 15.04
N ALA A 199 -12.64 -17.20 15.46
CA ALA A 199 -13.17 -17.37 16.81
C ALA A 199 -12.10 -17.24 17.90
N GLU A 200 -10.91 -17.85 17.71
CA GLU A 200 -9.79 -17.67 18.64
C GLU A 200 -9.35 -16.21 18.73
N LEU A 201 -9.27 -15.49 17.61
CA LEU A 201 -8.88 -14.09 17.57
C LEU A 201 -9.91 -13.15 18.20
N GLN A 202 -11.20 -13.47 18.09
CA GLN A 202 -12.29 -12.70 18.72
C GLN A 202 -12.41 -12.97 20.22
N ASN A 203 -12.05 -14.16 20.69
CA ASN A 203 -12.06 -14.49 22.11
C ASN A 203 -10.98 -13.72 22.89
N GLY A 204 -9.86 -13.40 22.24
CA GLY A 204 -8.78 -12.65 22.84
C GLY A 204 -8.94 -11.15 22.65
N CYS A 205 -8.71 -10.37 23.69
CA CYS A 205 -8.77 -8.92 23.61
C CYS A 205 -7.87 -8.22 24.64
N LEU A 206 -7.61 -6.93 24.33
CA LEU A 206 -6.96 -6.00 25.24
C LEU A 206 -8.01 -4.98 25.72
N VAL A 207 -8.13 -4.80 27.04
CA VAL A 207 -8.98 -3.75 27.62
C VAL A 207 -8.09 -2.58 28.01
N VAL A 208 -8.33 -1.43 27.40
CA VAL A 208 -7.53 -0.21 27.56
C VAL A 208 -8.39 0.89 28.17
N ASP A 209 -7.95 1.48 29.26
CA ASP A 209 -8.51 2.72 29.81
C ASP A 209 -8.00 3.90 28.97
N THR A 210 -8.88 4.52 28.22
CA THR A 210 -8.57 5.68 27.37
C THR A 210 -8.76 7.02 28.11
N GLY A 211 -9.06 6.98 29.40
CA GLY A 211 -9.38 8.17 30.23
C GLY A 211 -10.80 8.67 30.05
N ARG A 212 -11.56 8.12 29.12
CA ARG A 212 -13.00 8.38 28.87
C ARG A 212 -13.86 7.15 29.08
N GLY A 213 -13.22 6.00 29.20
CA GLY A 213 -13.86 4.72 29.40
C GLY A 213 -12.93 3.58 29.00
N LEU A 214 -13.38 2.38 29.31
CA LEU A 214 -12.71 1.15 28.93
C LEU A 214 -13.06 0.82 27.48
N VAL A 215 -12.05 0.55 26.69
CA VAL A 215 -12.17 0.16 25.29
C VAL A 215 -11.60 -1.23 25.11
N THR A 216 -12.40 -2.11 24.52
CA THR A 216 -11.97 -3.47 24.17
C THR A 216 -11.42 -3.47 22.76
N VAL A 217 -10.21 -3.96 22.57
CA VAL A 217 -9.53 -4.11 21.29
C VAL A 217 -9.28 -5.58 21.04
N ASP A 218 -9.98 -6.16 20.06
CA ASP A 218 -9.83 -7.57 19.71
C ASP A 218 -8.43 -7.89 19.18
N LEU A 219 -7.85 -9.03 19.56
CA LEU A 219 -6.55 -9.48 19.06
C LEU A 219 -6.50 -9.59 17.52
N ALA A 220 -7.64 -9.78 16.88
CA ALA A 220 -7.76 -9.76 15.42
C ALA A 220 -7.30 -8.43 14.81
N SER A 221 -7.56 -7.31 15.48
CA SER A 221 -7.23 -5.96 15.01
C SER A 221 -5.87 -5.46 15.49
N VAL A 222 -5.28 -6.04 16.53
CA VAL A 222 -4.00 -5.60 17.10
C VAL A 222 -2.84 -5.97 16.19
N ILE A 223 -2.09 -5.00 15.72
CA ILE A 223 -0.85 -5.23 14.95
C ILE A 223 0.35 -5.22 15.89
N ARG A 224 0.44 -4.19 16.72
CA ARG A 224 1.58 -3.98 17.62
C ARG A 224 1.11 -3.28 18.89
N VAL A 225 1.74 -3.64 20.00
CA VAL A 225 1.61 -2.90 21.26
C VAL A 225 2.97 -2.39 21.67
N GLY A 226 3.06 -1.08 21.94
CA GLY A 226 4.30 -0.42 22.36
C GLY A 226 4.12 0.35 23.66
N PHE A 227 5.23 0.48 24.41
CA PHE A 227 5.35 1.30 25.60
C PHE A 227 6.36 2.42 25.34
N PRO A 228 6.03 3.46 24.56
CA PRO A 228 7.01 4.46 24.09
C PRO A 228 7.64 5.24 25.25
N ASN A 229 6.92 5.44 26.35
CA ASN A 229 7.42 6.15 27.54
C ASN A 229 8.40 5.31 28.37
N ALA A 230 8.34 3.98 28.27
CA ALA A 230 9.25 3.07 28.99
C ALA A 230 10.56 2.83 28.23
N LEU A 231 10.65 3.23 26.96
CA LEU A 231 11.84 3.00 26.14
C LEU A 231 12.98 3.92 26.53
N SER A 232 14.17 3.33 26.71
CA SER A 232 15.42 4.09 26.79
C SER A 232 15.76 4.73 25.43
N VAL A 233 16.64 5.73 25.40
CA VAL A 233 17.07 6.38 24.15
C VAL A 233 17.61 5.37 23.12
N PRO A 234 18.48 4.39 23.46
CA PRO A 234 18.88 3.36 22.52
C PRO A 234 17.70 2.51 22.01
N GLY A 235 16.72 2.22 22.88
CA GLY A 235 15.50 1.51 22.51
C GLY A 235 14.64 2.31 21.53
N LYS A 236 14.49 3.62 21.75
CA LYS A 236 13.79 4.51 20.79
C LYS A 236 14.50 4.56 19.43
N ILE A 237 15.83 4.62 19.39
CA ILE A 237 16.60 4.57 18.14
C ILE A 237 16.36 3.25 17.40
N TRP A 238 16.44 2.12 18.12
CA TRP A 238 16.21 0.80 17.54
C TRP A 238 14.80 0.66 16.96
N GLU A 239 13.79 1.09 17.70
CA GLU A 239 12.41 1.09 17.25
C GLU A 239 12.21 1.99 16.03
N THR A 240 12.83 3.17 16.01
CA THR A 240 12.77 4.09 14.86
C THR A 240 13.34 3.44 13.59
N LEU A 241 14.47 2.76 13.70
CA LEU A 241 15.07 2.06 12.56
C LEU A 241 14.18 0.94 12.05
N TRP A 242 13.61 0.13 12.96
CA TRP A 242 12.69 -0.95 12.57
C TRP A 242 11.41 -0.42 11.95
N ARG A 243 10.82 0.63 12.50
CA ARG A 243 9.65 1.29 11.88
C ARG A 243 9.95 1.82 10.49
N GLY A 244 11.18 2.31 10.25
CA GLY A 244 11.63 2.70 8.92
C GLY A 244 11.70 1.52 7.95
N VAL A 245 12.17 0.35 8.41
CA VAL A 245 12.19 -0.87 7.60
C VAL A 245 10.76 -1.38 7.35
N ASP A 246 9.93 -1.45 8.39
CA ASP A 246 8.53 -1.86 8.28
C ASP A 246 7.78 -0.99 7.27
N PHE A 247 7.98 0.33 7.31
CA PHE A 247 7.39 1.27 6.35
C PHE A 247 7.76 0.96 4.88
N LEU A 248 8.96 0.44 4.63
CA LEU A 248 9.40 0.08 3.28
C LEU A 248 8.85 -1.28 2.82
N VAL A 249 8.50 -2.18 3.74
CA VAL A 249 8.16 -3.58 3.45
C VAL A 249 6.67 -3.89 3.66
N GLU A 250 6.00 -3.16 4.55
CA GLU A 250 4.58 -3.36 4.84
C GLU A 250 3.67 -2.83 3.72
N GLU A 251 2.46 -3.37 3.70
CA GLU A 251 1.38 -2.86 2.86
C GLU A 251 0.73 -1.62 3.48
N PRO A 252 0.19 -0.70 2.64
CA PRO A 252 -0.53 0.45 3.12
C PRO A 252 -1.85 0.04 3.79
N ARG A 253 -2.21 0.79 4.83
CA ARG A 253 -3.44 0.63 5.61
C ARG A 253 -4.21 1.95 5.67
N GLU A 254 -5.46 1.93 6.17
CA GLU A 254 -6.27 3.14 6.38
C GLU A 254 -6.29 4.07 5.16
N ALA A 255 -6.67 3.55 3.99
CA ALA A 255 -6.69 4.31 2.74
C ALA A 255 -5.35 5.02 2.43
N ASN A 256 -4.21 4.36 2.69
CA ASN A 256 -2.83 4.83 2.51
C ASN A 256 -2.39 5.93 3.50
N THR A 257 -3.07 6.10 4.62
CA THR A 257 -2.65 7.04 5.67
C THR A 257 -1.72 6.41 6.71
N GLU A 258 -1.78 5.08 6.84
CA GLU A 258 -0.96 4.28 7.76
C GLU A 258 -0.35 3.06 7.03
N GLY A 259 0.55 2.34 7.70
CA GLY A 259 1.25 1.20 7.15
C GLY A 259 2.44 1.58 6.30
N GLY A 260 2.77 0.72 5.34
CA GLY A 260 3.95 0.86 4.50
C GLY A 260 3.66 1.35 3.08
N ILE A 261 4.72 1.43 2.28
CA ILE A 261 4.67 1.90 0.89
C ILE A 261 5.18 0.86 -0.11
N PHE A 262 5.33 -0.40 0.32
CA PHE A 262 5.92 -1.45 -0.52
C PHE A 262 5.28 -1.58 -1.92
N PRO A 263 3.94 -1.64 -2.09
CA PRO A 263 3.34 -1.77 -3.41
C PRO A 263 3.65 -0.58 -4.33
N ALA A 264 3.72 0.64 -3.76
CA ALA A 264 4.06 1.84 -4.52
C ALA A 264 5.54 1.83 -4.95
N LEU A 265 6.45 1.40 -4.07
CA LEU A 265 7.87 1.21 -4.40
C LEU A 265 8.06 0.14 -5.47
N PHE A 266 7.45 -1.02 -5.30
CA PHE A 266 7.51 -2.10 -6.28
C PHE A 266 6.97 -1.66 -7.65
N GLY A 267 5.81 -0.98 -7.65
CA GLY A 267 5.21 -0.46 -8.88
C GLY A 267 6.09 0.55 -9.59
N THR A 268 6.73 1.47 -8.87
CA THR A 268 7.65 2.46 -9.46
C THR A 268 8.92 1.82 -9.99
N VAL A 269 9.53 0.88 -9.26
CA VAL A 269 10.73 0.16 -9.72
C VAL A 269 10.41 -0.65 -10.98
N LEU A 270 9.29 -1.38 -10.99
CA LEU A 270 8.86 -2.15 -12.16
C LEU A 270 8.60 -1.25 -13.36
N LEU A 271 7.92 -0.12 -13.16
CA LEU A 271 7.64 0.86 -14.21
C LEU A 271 8.93 1.43 -14.80
N VAL A 272 9.90 1.82 -13.96
CA VAL A 272 11.21 2.33 -14.40
C VAL A 272 12.00 1.24 -15.13
N LEU A 273 11.98 0.00 -14.65
CA LEU A 273 12.65 -1.12 -15.30
C LEU A 273 12.09 -1.36 -16.71
N LEU A 274 10.76 -1.44 -16.85
CA LEU A 274 10.10 -1.63 -18.15
C LEU A 274 10.34 -0.45 -19.08
N MET A 275 10.26 0.78 -18.58
CA MET A 275 10.58 1.99 -19.33
C MET A 275 12.03 1.93 -19.85
N THR A 276 13.00 1.60 -18.98
CA THR A 276 14.43 1.54 -19.34
C THR A 276 14.70 0.46 -20.36
N LEU A 277 14.08 -0.72 -20.21
CA LEU A 277 14.18 -1.83 -21.16
C LEU A 277 13.67 -1.43 -22.56
N ALA A 278 12.69 -0.57 -22.63
CA ALA A 278 12.16 -0.07 -23.91
C ALA A 278 13.01 1.10 -24.47
N VAL A 279 13.33 2.10 -23.64
CA VAL A 279 13.91 3.35 -24.13
C VAL A 279 15.41 3.25 -24.43
N VAL A 280 16.18 2.52 -23.62
CA VAL A 280 17.65 2.48 -23.78
C VAL A 280 18.05 1.83 -25.09
N PRO A 281 17.57 0.63 -25.48
CA PRO A 281 17.94 0.04 -26.78
C PRO A 281 17.52 0.94 -27.95
N LEU A 282 16.31 1.47 -27.92
CA LEU A 282 15.81 2.33 -28.99
C LEU A 282 16.59 3.63 -29.10
N GLY A 283 16.89 4.28 -27.97
CA GLY A 283 17.63 5.53 -27.90
C GLY A 283 19.06 5.39 -28.35
N VAL A 284 19.76 4.35 -27.86
CA VAL A 284 21.16 4.06 -28.22
C VAL A 284 21.29 3.70 -29.69
N VAL A 285 20.45 2.81 -30.21
CA VAL A 285 20.45 2.44 -31.64
C VAL A 285 20.17 3.67 -32.53
N THR A 286 19.21 4.51 -32.13
CA THR A 286 18.93 5.76 -32.84
C THR A 286 20.13 6.70 -32.83
N ALA A 287 20.77 6.88 -31.69
CA ALA A 287 21.98 7.72 -31.55
C ALA A 287 23.14 7.21 -32.41
N ILE A 288 23.42 5.91 -32.39
CA ILE A 288 24.46 5.28 -33.23
C ILE A 288 24.15 5.49 -34.71
N TYR A 289 22.90 5.22 -35.12
CA TYR A 289 22.49 5.42 -36.50
C TYR A 289 22.68 6.87 -36.94
N MET A 290 22.23 7.84 -36.16
CA MET A 290 22.35 9.27 -36.45
C MET A 290 23.79 9.77 -36.48
N THR A 291 24.72 9.17 -35.71
CA THR A 291 26.11 9.61 -35.59
C THR A 291 27.03 8.94 -36.61
N GLU A 292 26.89 7.63 -36.85
CA GLU A 292 27.82 6.85 -37.63
C GLU A 292 27.31 6.48 -39.03
N TYR A 293 26.00 6.22 -39.19
CA TYR A 293 25.44 5.68 -40.42
C TYR A 293 24.65 6.67 -41.26
N ALA A 294 24.02 7.67 -40.63
CA ALA A 294 23.18 8.61 -41.36
C ALA A 294 23.95 9.54 -42.25
N ARG A 295 23.59 9.58 -43.55
CA ARG A 295 24.19 10.53 -44.50
C ARG A 295 23.77 11.96 -44.16
N LYS A 296 24.72 12.90 -44.23
CA LYS A 296 24.43 14.33 -44.05
C LYS A 296 23.42 14.79 -45.09
N GLY A 297 22.26 15.28 -44.66
CA GLY A 297 21.18 15.71 -45.53
C GLY A 297 19.95 16.16 -44.76
N TRP A 298 18.93 16.57 -45.47
CA TRP A 298 17.69 17.11 -44.90
C TRP A 298 16.99 16.13 -43.93
N LEU A 299 17.04 14.82 -44.20
CA LEU A 299 16.44 13.77 -43.35
C LEU A 299 17.11 13.71 -41.98
N LEU A 300 18.46 13.78 -41.90
CA LEU A 300 19.16 13.81 -40.63
C LEU A 300 18.85 15.08 -39.87
N THR A 301 18.77 16.23 -40.57
CA THR A 301 18.39 17.49 -39.95
C THR A 301 16.98 17.43 -39.37
N LEU A 302 16.04 16.90 -40.15
CA LEU A 302 14.65 16.71 -39.70
C LEU A 302 14.58 15.78 -38.46
N ALA A 303 15.27 14.64 -38.47
CA ALA A 303 15.29 13.71 -37.33
C ALA A 303 15.91 14.38 -36.10
N THR A 304 16.98 15.14 -36.24
CA THR A 304 17.61 15.88 -35.14
C THR A 304 16.66 16.92 -34.57
N GLN A 305 15.99 17.69 -35.42
CA GLN A 305 14.97 18.67 -34.99
C GLN A 305 13.77 18.02 -34.34
N ALA A 306 13.31 16.87 -34.85
CA ALA A 306 12.21 16.11 -34.25
C ALA A 306 12.56 15.66 -32.83
N VAL A 307 13.74 15.09 -32.62
CA VAL A 307 14.21 14.69 -31.28
C VAL A 307 14.30 15.90 -30.33
N GLN A 308 14.84 17.03 -30.81
CA GLN A 308 14.94 18.24 -30.00
C GLN A 308 13.56 18.86 -29.67
N ASN A 309 12.67 18.90 -30.64
CA ASN A 309 11.32 19.40 -30.44
C ASN A 309 10.50 18.52 -29.52
N LEU A 310 10.69 17.20 -29.60
CA LEU A 310 10.01 16.26 -28.70
C LEU A 310 10.38 16.49 -27.23
N ALA A 311 11.65 16.86 -26.95
CA ALA A 311 12.11 17.22 -25.61
C ALA A 311 11.42 18.49 -25.04
N GLY A 312 10.90 19.36 -25.90
CA GLY A 312 10.18 20.59 -25.50
C GLY A 312 8.66 20.40 -25.29
N VAL A 313 8.12 19.23 -25.58
CA VAL A 313 6.67 18.96 -25.45
C VAL A 313 6.28 18.79 -23.98
N PRO A 314 5.23 19.46 -23.47
CA PRO A 314 4.74 19.29 -22.12
C PRO A 314 4.37 17.81 -21.84
N SER A 315 4.73 17.31 -20.65
CA SER A 315 4.49 15.90 -20.26
C SER A 315 3.03 15.45 -20.33
N ILE A 316 2.08 16.37 -20.13
CA ILE A 316 0.65 16.08 -20.24
C ILE A 316 0.25 15.65 -21.66
N VAL A 317 0.91 16.20 -22.68
CA VAL A 317 0.65 15.83 -24.09
C VAL A 317 1.07 14.37 -24.31
N PHE A 318 2.21 13.94 -23.75
CA PHE A 318 2.62 12.54 -23.80
C PHE A 318 1.63 11.62 -23.09
N GLY A 319 1.08 12.06 -21.93
CA GLY A 319 0.04 11.31 -21.23
C GLY A 319 -1.23 11.14 -22.06
N MET A 320 -1.69 12.20 -22.72
CA MET A 320 -2.84 12.16 -23.63
C MET A 320 -2.57 11.28 -24.86
N PHE A 321 -1.37 11.39 -25.43
CA PHE A 321 -0.94 10.52 -26.54
C PHE A 321 -0.89 9.06 -26.10
N GLY A 322 -0.32 8.78 -24.93
CA GLY A 322 -0.26 7.43 -24.36
C GLY A 322 -1.64 6.81 -24.20
N LEU A 323 -2.60 7.57 -23.69
CA LEU A 323 -3.99 7.14 -23.57
C LEU A 323 -4.61 6.85 -24.96
N GLY A 324 -4.51 7.78 -25.88
CA GLY A 324 -5.14 7.67 -27.21
C GLY A 324 -4.47 6.61 -28.08
N PHE A 325 -3.14 6.63 -28.14
CA PHE A 325 -2.38 5.75 -29.02
C PHE A 325 -2.14 4.37 -28.42
N PHE A 326 -1.55 4.28 -27.23
CA PHE A 326 -1.19 2.98 -26.66
C PHE A 326 -2.42 2.23 -26.15
N ILE A 327 -3.27 2.86 -25.36
CA ILE A 327 -4.40 2.15 -24.75
C ILE A 327 -5.50 1.92 -25.77
N TYR A 328 -6.08 2.99 -26.35
CA TYR A 328 -7.23 2.84 -27.26
C TYR A 328 -6.81 2.39 -28.66
N GLY A 329 -5.71 2.89 -29.18
CA GLY A 329 -5.22 2.52 -30.51
C GLY A 329 -4.64 1.11 -30.52
N VAL A 330 -3.51 0.90 -29.85
CA VAL A 330 -2.78 -0.37 -29.89
C VAL A 330 -3.52 -1.42 -29.05
N GLY A 331 -3.77 -1.15 -27.78
CA GLY A 331 -4.43 -2.08 -26.85
C GLY A 331 -5.83 -2.46 -27.32
N GLY A 332 -6.66 -1.48 -27.70
CA GLY A 332 -7.99 -1.76 -28.23
C GLY A 332 -7.98 -2.49 -29.57
N SER A 333 -6.92 -2.37 -30.38
CA SER A 333 -6.78 -3.16 -31.61
C SER A 333 -6.39 -4.60 -31.29
N PHE A 334 -5.49 -4.82 -30.34
CA PHE A 334 -5.16 -6.16 -29.86
C PHE A 334 -6.37 -6.86 -29.24
N ASP A 335 -7.19 -6.14 -28.47
CA ASP A 335 -8.42 -6.70 -27.89
C ASP A 335 -9.41 -7.14 -28.98
N ARG A 336 -9.59 -6.34 -30.03
CA ARG A 336 -10.46 -6.73 -31.15
C ARG A 336 -9.92 -7.89 -31.98
N TRP A 337 -8.60 -8.04 -32.08
CA TRP A 337 -7.96 -9.05 -32.95
C TRP A 337 -7.70 -10.37 -32.22
N ILE A 338 -7.23 -10.31 -30.96
CA ILE A 338 -6.76 -11.49 -30.23
C ILE A 338 -7.76 -11.86 -29.13
N PHE A 339 -8.37 -10.86 -28.50
CA PHE A 339 -9.27 -11.03 -27.35
C PHE A 339 -10.71 -10.61 -27.66
N ALA A 340 -11.14 -10.76 -28.92
CA ALA A 340 -12.50 -10.39 -29.36
C ALA A 340 -13.59 -11.05 -28.50
N ASP A 341 -13.35 -12.26 -28.05
CA ASP A 341 -14.26 -13.02 -27.18
C ASP A 341 -14.46 -12.40 -25.79
N ARG A 342 -13.54 -11.51 -25.35
CA ARG A 342 -13.60 -10.86 -24.03
C ARG A 342 -14.30 -9.51 -24.04
N LEU A 343 -14.60 -8.99 -25.21
CA LEU A 343 -15.34 -7.71 -25.32
C LEU A 343 -16.80 -7.91 -24.84
N PRO A 344 -17.40 -6.94 -24.14
CA PRO A 344 -16.98 -5.54 -23.98
C PRO A 344 -15.95 -5.27 -22.86
N THR A 345 -15.45 -6.27 -22.14
CA THR A 345 -14.44 -6.07 -21.08
C THR A 345 -13.03 -6.12 -21.71
N PRO A 346 -12.37 -4.97 -21.99
CA PRO A 346 -11.08 -4.97 -22.67
C PRO A 346 -9.98 -5.53 -21.75
N THR A 347 -9.03 -6.26 -22.36
CA THR A 347 -7.86 -6.84 -21.65
C THR A 347 -6.65 -5.91 -21.73
N LEU A 348 -6.31 -5.45 -22.93
CA LEU A 348 -5.19 -4.55 -23.19
C LEU A 348 -5.63 -3.10 -23.46
N GLY A 349 -6.87 -2.88 -23.87
CA GLY A 349 -7.47 -1.56 -24.05
C GLY A 349 -7.83 -0.84 -22.74
N THR A 350 -7.18 -1.21 -21.63
CA THR A 350 -7.32 -0.57 -20.32
C THR A 350 -5.99 0.00 -19.82
N GLY A 351 -6.03 0.90 -18.85
CA GLY A 351 -4.84 1.44 -18.21
C GLY A 351 -4.04 0.36 -17.47
N GLY A 352 -2.71 0.42 -17.58
CA GLY A 352 -1.81 -0.54 -16.92
C GLY A 352 -0.35 -0.11 -16.96
N ILE A 353 0.48 -0.77 -16.15
CA ILE A 353 1.91 -0.47 -16.00
C ILE A 353 2.65 -0.54 -17.35
N LEU A 354 2.28 -1.49 -18.23
CA LEU A 354 2.89 -1.62 -19.57
C LEU A 354 2.73 -0.33 -20.39
N TRP A 355 1.51 0.19 -20.48
CA TRP A 355 1.23 1.38 -21.27
C TRP A 355 1.81 2.65 -20.63
N ALA A 356 1.78 2.73 -19.30
CA ALA A 356 2.42 3.80 -18.57
C ALA A 356 3.93 3.81 -18.80
N SER A 357 4.61 2.65 -18.75
CA SER A 357 6.05 2.55 -18.98
C SER A 357 6.43 2.90 -20.42
N LEU A 358 5.64 2.50 -21.43
CA LEU A 358 5.87 2.86 -22.83
C LEU A 358 5.66 4.36 -23.07
N THR A 359 4.67 4.96 -22.43
CA THR A 359 4.43 6.42 -22.50
C THR A 359 5.61 7.19 -21.90
N LEU A 360 6.12 6.75 -20.75
CA LEU A 360 7.31 7.33 -20.13
C LEU A 360 8.57 7.07 -20.95
N ALA A 361 8.69 5.91 -21.60
CA ALA A 361 9.79 5.61 -22.51
C ALA A 361 9.81 6.60 -23.67
N LEU A 362 8.65 6.91 -24.24
CA LEU A 362 8.54 7.92 -25.31
C LEU A 362 8.93 9.32 -24.83
N LEU A 363 8.51 9.70 -23.61
CA LEU A 363 8.87 10.97 -22.98
C LEU A 363 10.39 11.10 -22.76
N THR A 364 11.07 10.02 -22.36
CA THR A 364 12.50 10.01 -22.02
C THR A 364 13.39 9.70 -23.22
N LEU A 365 12.82 9.20 -24.33
CA LEU A 365 13.56 8.83 -25.55
C LEU A 365 14.49 9.95 -26.07
N PRO A 366 14.03 11.22 -26.18
CA PRO A 366 14.90 12.30 -26.63
C PRO A 366 16.14 12.49 -25.76
N VAL A 367 15.99 12.38 -24.45
CA VAL A 367 17.08 12.54 -23.48
C VAL A 367 18.13 11.44 -23.68
N VAL A 368 17.67 10.18 -23.82
CA VAL A 368 18.58 9.04 -24.06
C VAL A 368 19.30 9.17 -25.39
N VAL A 369 18.60 9.58 -26.47
CA VAL A 369 19.21 9.80 -27.80
C VAL A 369 20.28 10.88 -27.73
N VAL A 370 19.98 12.03 -27.12
CA VAL A 370 20.93 13.15 -27.03
C VAL A 370 22.15 12.77 -26.18
N ALA A 371 21.93 12.22 -25.00
CA ALA A 371 23.02 11.80 -24.12
C ALA A 371 23.92 10.73 -24.74
N SER A 372 23.34 9.74 -25.43
CA SER A 372 24.09 8.71 -26.15
C SER A 372 24.88 9.30 -27.32
N ARG A 373 24.30 10.24 -28.05
CA ARG A 373 24.97 10.92 -29.17
C ARG A 373 26.16 11.77 -28.69
N GLU A 374 25.96 12.54 -27.61
CA GLU A 374 27.04 13.32 -27.01
C GLU A 374 28.19 12.44 -26.50
N GLY A 375 27.84 11.30 -25.85
CA GLY A 375 28.83 10.31 -25.43
C GLY A 375 29.63 9.72 -26.61
N LEU A 376 28.98 9.38 -27.71
CA LEU A 376 29.65 8.89 -28.94
C LEU A 376 30.54 9.93 -29.57
N LEU A 377 30.17 11.20 -29.59
CA LEU A 377 30.94 12.30 -30.14
C LEU A 377 32.16 12.67 -29.27
N ALA A 378 32.13 12.34 -27.97
CA ALA A 378 33.24 12.57 -27.04
C ALA A 378 34.38 11.55 -27.17
N VAL A 379 34.16 10.42 -27.87
CA VAL A 379 35.20 9.40 -28.12
C VAL A 379 36.15 9.91 -29.18
N PRO A 380 37.48 9.97 -28.91
CA PRO A 380 38.47 10.33 -29.93
C PRO A 380 38.37 9.40 -31.14
N ARG A 381 38.43 9.96 -32.33
CA ARG A 381 38.55 9.20 -33.58
C ARG A 381 40.02 9.03 -33.85
N ASP A 382 40.55 7.82 -33.71
CA ASP A 382 41.89 7.46 -34.11
C ASP A 382 42.03 7.42 -35.66
#